data_3b9d3aa693b0ec30c91802bb6eb38ef0
#
_entry.id   3b9d3aa693b0ec30c91802bb6eb38ef0
#
_cell.length_a   1.000
_cell.length_b   1.000
_cell.length_c   1.000
_cell.angle_alpha   90.00
_cell.angle_beta   90.00
_cell.angle_gamma   90.00
#
_symmetry.space_group_name_H-M   'P 1'
#
loop_
_entity.id
_entity.type
_entity.pdbx_description
1 polymer ?
#
loop_
_entity_poly.entity_id
_entity_poly.type
_entity_poly.pdbx_seq_one_letter_code
_entity_poly.pdbx_strand_id
1 'polypeptide(L)'
;MKNMILSTLVFAGLAFHAAAEGLNIKQVPASAQWVIHMDFDGFKTSGLGKFAMKQMDEHAGAIDALSAMLKFDPRMDLADVTAFGHVDAEQADENGVALIRGKFDQEHLLTLLKANKTFKTEKSGKHKLHSWRDEDSGEREYGSIVSENLLVMGSTKEDVSLALSTLGGKTKTLKGKELKELKLDPNAYFIMGMASLEGLPIPPQAKMLENVKKIGITMGEKDKNFETNIHLYTANDEFAVQIQQMMQGLLAIVQLQAGNTDNSMAKEAAKFLKDVKISQEKQLVRMSMAIPVATILEEANKQLKDGKIDF
;
A
#
# COMPACT_ATOMS: atom_id res chain seq x y z
N MET A 1 -31.57 -1.17 -48.50
CA MET A 1 -31.18 -0.20 -47.46
C MET A 1 -31.76 -0.60 -46.11
N LYS A 2 -31.39 -1.78 -45.56
CA LYS A 2 -31.91 -2.28 -44.28
C LYS A 2 -30.88 -3.02 -43.44
N ASN A 3 -29.57 -2.95 -43.77
CA ASN A 3 -28.52 -3.70 -43.08
C ASN A 3 -27.32 -2.84 -42.65
N MET A 4 -27.52 -1.55 -42.31
CA MET A 4 -26.40 -0.66 -41.95
C MET A 4 -26.59 0.08 -40.62
N ILE A 5 -27.51 -0.38 -39.75
CA ILE A 5 -27.75 0.24 -38.42
C ILE A 5 -27.41 -0.72 -37.28
N LEU A 6 -27.00 -1.97 -37.56
CA LEU A 6 -26.74 -2.95 -36.51
C LEU A 6 -25.25 -3.13 -36.16
N SER A 7 -24.34 -2.39 -36.81
CA SER A 7 -22.88 -2.53 -36.62
C SER A 7 -22.27 -1.47 -35.68
N THR A 8 -23.06 -0.49 -35.20
CA THR A 8 -22.51 0.62 -34.38
C THR A 8 -22.85 0.53 -32.90
N LEU A 9 -23.54 -0.53 -32.47
CA LEU A 9 -23.96 -0.71 -31.05
C LEU A 9 -23.20 -1.82 -30.30
N VAL A 10 -22.21 -2.47 -30.93
CA VAL A 10 -21.41 -3.54 -30.29
C VAL A 10 -20.06 -3.03 -29.75
N PHE A 11 -19.69 -1.78 -29.98
CA PHE A 11 -18.40 -1.23 -29.52
C PHE A 11 -18.47 -0.35 -28.26
N ALA A 12 -19.64 -0.24 -27.62
CA ALA A 12 -19.80 0.52 -26.37
C ALA A 12 -19.77 -0.35 -25.09
N GLY A 13 -19.46 -1.64 -25.22
CA GLY A 13 -19.45 -2.61 -24.12
C GLY A 13 -18.09 -3.11 -23.67
N LEU A 14 -17.00 -2.54 -24.17
CA LEU A 14 -15.65 -2.97 -23.84
C LEU A 14 -14.80 -1.74 -23.55
N ALA A 15 -14.65 -1.38 -22.31
CA ALA A 15 -13.52 -0.69 -21.68
C ALA A 15 -13.95 0.08 -20.43
N PHE A 16 -14.63 -0.54 -19.50
CA PHE A 16 -14.38 -0.17 -18.10
C PHE A 16 -13.39 -1.17 -17.52
N HIS A 17 -12.20 -1.22 -18.09
CA HIS A 17 -11.04 -1.40 -17.27
C HIS A 17 -10.97 -0.09 -16.49
N ALA A 18 -11.38 -0.10 -15.23
CA ALA A 18 -11.02 0.97 -14.32
C ALA A 18 -9.49 0.99 -14.38
N ALA A 19 -8.95 2.00 -15.07
CA ALA A 19 -7.52 2.26 -14.99
C ALA A 19 -7.21 2.32 -13.51
N ALA A 20 -6.18 1.61 -13.07
CA ALA A 20 -5.70 1.64 -11.71
C ALA A 20 -5.68 3.10 -11.25
N GLU A 21 -6.58 3.44 -10.34
CA GLU A 21 -6.66 4.79 -9.81
C GLU A 21 -5.60 4.88 -8.72
N GLY A 22 -4.57 5.67 -8.93
CA GLY A 22 -3.59 5.97 -7.88
C GLY A 22 -4.26 6.53 -6.63
N LEU A 23 -3.49 6.77 -5.57
CA LEU A 23 -4.00 7.26 -4.27
C LEU A 23 -4.96 8.45 -4.44
N ASN A 24 -6.20 8.25 -4.10
CA ASN A 24 -7.21 9.31 -4.06
C ASN A 24 -7.22 10.00 -2.69
N ILE A 25 -6.41 11.05 -2.55
CA ILE A 25 -6.30 11.84 -1.29
C ILE A 25 -7.62 12.46 -0.82
N LYS A 26 -8.63 12.59 -1.71
CA LYS A 26 -9.96 13.07 -1.33
C LYS A 26 -10.76 12.05 -0.49
N GLN A 27 -10.26 10.84 -0.36
CA GLN A 27 -10.86 9.78 0.46
C GLN A 27 -10.12 9.58 1.79
N VAL A 28 -9.01 10.29 1.99
CA VAL A 28 -8.19 10.23 3.20
C VAL A 28 -8.49 11.47 4.06
N PRO A 29 -8.87 11.32 5.34
CA PRO A 29 -9.14 12.46 6.22
C PRO A 29 -7.87 13.28 6.46
N ALA A 30 -8.04 14.59 6.62
CA ALA A 30 -6.91 15.51 6.89
C ALA A 30 -6.21 15.26 8.24
N SER A 31 -6.84 14.51 9.15
CA SER A 31 -6.28 14.09 10.43
C SER A 31 -5.40 12.84 10.32
N ALA A 32 -5.38 12.14 9.19
CA ALA A 32 -4.52 10.97 9.02
C ALA A 32 -3.05 11.37 9.14
N GLN A 33 -2.31 10.67 10.00
CA GLN A 33 -0.87 10.86 10.18
C GLN A 33 -0.06 10.00 9.20
N TRP A 34 -0.63 8.89 8.75
CA TRP A 34 -0.03 8.04 7.72
C TRP A 34 -1.09 7.57 6.72
N VAL A 35 -0.64 7.30 5.53
CA VAL A 35 -1.42 6.65 4.46
C VAL A 35 -0.50 5.76 3.64
N ILE A 36 -1.02 4.59 3.28
CA ILE A 36 -0.42 3.65 2.35
C ILE A 36 -1.48 3.32 1.29
N HIS A 37 -1.05 3.28 0.04
CA HIS A 37 -1.87 2.86 -1.08
C HIS A 37 -1.14 1.76 -1.86
N MET A 38 -1.86 0.70 -2.20
CA MET A 38 -1.39 -0.43 -2.99
C MET A 38 -2.33 -0.62 -4.18
N ASP A 39 -1.82 -0.37 -5.38
CA ASP A 39 -2.49 -0.59 -6.65
C ASP A 39 -2.23 -2.03 -7.13
N PHE A 40 -3.16 -2.93 -6.86
CA PHE A 40 -3.06 -4.33 -7.26
C PHE A 40 -3.27 -4.53 -8.76
N ASP A 41 -4.09 -3.72 -9.42
CA ASP A 41 -4.29 -3.82 -10.86
C ASP A 41 -3.00 -3.42 -11.60
N GLY A 42 -2.34 -2.34 -11.17
CA GLY A 42 -1.03 -1.94 -11.66
C GLY A 42 0.04 -3.01 -11.39
N PHE A 43 0.07 -3.56 -10.17
CA PHE A 43 0.98 -4.65 -9.82
C PHE A 43 0.77 -5.88 -10.71
N LYS A 44 -0.46 -6.39 -10.85
CA LYS A 44 -0.79 -7.59 -11.66
C LYS A 44 -0.33 -7.47 -13.11
N THR A 45 -0.29 -6.27 -13.66
CA THR A 45 0.14 -6.02 -15.04
C THR A 45 1.66 -5.91 -15.19
N SER A 46 2.40 -5.70 -14.10
CA SER A 46 3.86 -5.60 -14.07
C SER A 46 4.56 -6.94 -14.34
N GLY A 47 5.87 -6.92 -14.59
CA GLY A 47 6.65 -8.14 -14.76
C GLY A 47 6.73 -8.97 -13.47
N LEU A 48 6.94 -8.31 -12.33
CA LEU A 48 6.95 -8.96 -11.01
C LEU A 48 5.57 -9.50 -10.64
N GLY A 49 4.52 -8.72 -10.92
CA GLY A 49 3.15 -9.14 -10.65
C GLY A 49 2.74 -10.36 -11.46
N LYS A 50 3.05 -10.42 -12.75
CA LYS A 50 2.80 -11.61 -13.60
C LYS A 50 3.52 -12.85 -13.06
N PHE A 51 4.76 -12.67 -12.61
CA PHE A 51 5.50 -13.76 -11.98
C PHE A 51 4.83 -14.23 -10.68
N ALA A 52 4.49 -13.28 -9.79
CA ALA A 52 3.82 -13.59 -8.53
C ALA A 52 2.47 -14.28 -8.74
N MET A 53 1.64 -13.79 -9.68
CA MET A 53 0.35 -14.42 -10.01
C MET A 53 0.54 -15.86 -10.48
N LYS A 54 1.54 -16.11 -11.35
CA LYS A 54 1.85 -17.47 -11.81
C LYS A 54 2.22 -18.38 -10.63
N GLN A 55 3.05 -17.93 -9.70
CA GLN A 55 3.41 -18.73 -8.52
C GLN A 55 2.20 -18.98 -7.62
N MET A 56 1.34 -17.98 -7.42
CA MET A 56 0.09 -18.15 -6.66
C MET A 56 -0.86 -19.15 -7.31
N ASP A 57 -0.92 -19.22 -8.64
CA ASP A 57 -1.74 -20.20 -9.38
C ASP A 57 -1.17 -21.64 -9.27
N GLU A 58 0.16 -21.78 -9.25
CA GLU A 58 0.82 -23.07 -9.06
C GLU A 58 0.61 -23.65 -7.64
N HIS A 59 0.27 -22.81 -6.64
CA HIS A 59 0.07 -23.18 -5.23
C HIS A 59 -1.33 -22.78 -4.72
N ALA A 60 -2.33 -22.77 -5.60
CA ALA A 60 -3.61 -22.10 -5.41
C ALA A 60 -4.54 -22.71 -4.33
N GLY A 61 -4.28 -23.89 -3.78
CA GLY A 61 -5.27 -24.64 -2.98
C GLY A 61 -5.92 -23.87 -1.82
N ALA A 62 -5.13 -23.14 -1.01
CA ALA A 62 -5.67 -22.34 0.10
C ALA A 62 -6.40 -21.09 -0.40
N ILE A 63 -5.87 -20.44 -1.43
CA ILE A 63 -6.48 -19.24 -2.03
C ILE A 63 -7.78 -19.62 -2.72
N ASP A 64 -7.85 -20.74 -3.42
CA ASP A 64 -9.05 -21.22 -4.09
C ASP A 64 -10.15 -21.56 -3.08
N ALA A 65 -9.80 -22.21 -1.97
CA ALA A 65 -10.74 -22.49 -0.89
C ALA A 65 -11.30 -21.20 -0.26
N LEU A 66 -10.45 -20.21 0.02
CA LEU A 66 -10.86 -18.90 0.52
C LEU A 66 -11.72 -18.16 -0.50
N SER A 67 -11.33 -18.18 -1.77
CA SER A 67 -12.08 -17.53 -2.86
C SER A 67 -13.47 -18.14 -3.03
N ALA A 68 -13.58 -19.46 -2.95
CA ALA A 68 -14.87 -20.14 -3.00
C ALA A 68 -15.75 -19.77 -1.79
N MET A 69 -15.16 -19.68 -0.60
CA MET A 69 -15.87 -19.30 0.63
C MET A 69 -16.36 -17.86 0.59
N LEU A 70 -15.52 -16.92 0.14
CA LEU A 70 -15.84 -15.49 0.11
C LEU A 70 -16.58 -15.06 -1.16
N LYS A 71 -16.61 -15.89 -2.22
CA LYS A 71 -16.96 -15.50 -3.60
C LYS A 71 -16.19 -14.26 -4.05
N PHE A 72 -14.92 -14.21 -3.71
CA PHE A 72 -14.00 -13.15 -3.99
C PHE A 72 -12.61 -13.75 -4.18
N ASP A 73 -12.06 -13.63 -5.37
CA ASP A 73 -10.68 -14.05 -5.66
C ASP A 73 -9.75 -12.82 -5.66
N PRO A 74 -8.88 -12.67 -4.66
CA PRO A 74 -8.00 -11.49 -4.57
C PRO A 74 -7.10 -11.33 -5.80
N ARG A 75 -6.76 -12.43 -6.50
CA ARG A 75 -5.97 -12.40 -7.73
C ARG A 75 -6.68 -11.68 -8.87
N MET A 76 -8.02 -11.77 -8.92
CA MET A 76 -8.84 -11.25 -10.00
C MET A 76 -9.67 -10.04 -9.59
N ASP A 77 -10.21 -10.06 -8.39
CA ASP A 77 -11.27 -9.15 -7.96
C ASP A 77 -10.77 -7.95 -7.15
N LEU A 78 -9.57 -8.05 -6.53
CA LEU A 78 -8.96 -6.95 -5.79
C LEU A 78 -8.34 -5.95 -6.76
N ALA A 79 -8.76 -4.68 -6.66
CA ALA A 79 -8.23 -3.59 -7.48
C ALA A 79 -7.17 -2.77 -6.75
N ASP A 80 -7.50 -2.21 -5.59
CA ASP A 80 -6.58 -1.46 -4.76
C ASP A 80 -6.95 -1.52 -3.27
N VAL A 81 -5.98 -1.20 -2.43
CA VAL A 81 -6.18 -0.98 -1.00
C VAL A 81 -5.54 0.35 -0.60
N THR A 82 -6.32 1.22 0.05
CA THR A 82 -5.81 2.43 0.69
C THR A 82 -6.01 2.32 2.19
N ALA A 83 -4.93 2.22 2.95
CA ALA A 83 -4.97 2.23 4.40
C ALA A 83 -4.46 3.58 4.93
N PHE A 84 -5.08 4.07 6.00
CA PHE A 84 -4.66 5.30 6.67
C PHE A 84 -5.06 5.27 8.14
N GLY A 85 -4.37 6.07 8.94
CA GLY A 85 -4.64 6.11 10.36
C GLY A 85 -3.80 7.15 11.09
N HIS A 86 -3.75 6.96 12.41
CA HIS A 86 -2.92 7.75 13.30
C HIS A 86 -2.17 6.82 14.26
N VAL A 87 -1.09 7.32 14.83
CA VAL A 87 -0.31 6.62 15.85
C VAL A 87 -0.72 7.18 17.21
N ASP A 88 -1.23 6.34 18.09
CA ASP A 88 -1.41 6.69 19.48
C ASP A 88 -0.09 6.48 20.23
N ALA A 89 0.59 7.60 20.53
CA ALA A 89 1.89 7.56 21.19
C ALA A 89 1.83 7.01 22.62
N GLU A 90 0.66 7.00 23.27
CA GLU A 90 0.50 6.52 24.64
C GLU A 90 0.22 5.01 24.70
N GLN A 91 -0.45 4.47 23.70
CA GLN A 91 -0.88 3.07 23.68
C GLN A 91 -0.04 2.18 22.78
N ALA A 92 0.83 2.76 21.94
CA ALA A 92 1.58 2.07 20.88
C ALA A 92 0.66 1.28 19.91
N ASP A 93 -0.64 1.57 19.93
CA ASP A 93 -1.62 0.93 19.05
C ASP A 93 -1.69 1.68 17.72
N GLU A 94 -1.56 0.93 16.65
CA GLU A 94 -1.75 1.43 15.30
C GLU A 94 -3.25 1.40 14.96
N ASN A 95 -3.94 2.52 15.18
CA ASN A 95 -5.32 2.66 14.77
C ASN A 95 -5.39 3.04 13.29
N GLY A 96 -6.18 2.30 12.53
CA GLY A 96 -6.29 2.55 11.11
C GLY A 96 -7.53 1.96 10.45
N VAL A 97 -7.74 2.42 9.22
CA VAL A 97 -8.81 2.00 8.35
C VAL A 97 -8.25 1.60 7.00
N ALA A 98 -8.78 0.56 6.43
CA ALA A 98 -8.56 0.15 5.05
C ALA A 98 -9.82 0.42 4.20
N LEU A 99 -9.63 1.11 3.10
CA LEU A 99 -10.54 1.19 1.97
C LEU A 99 -10.11 0.11 0.97
N ILE A 100 -10.94 -0.90 0.77
CA ILE A 100 -10.63 -2.03 -0.09
C ILE A 100 -11.52 -1.94 -1.32
N ARG A 101 -10.92 -1.76 -2.50
CA ARG A 101 -11.64 -1.76 -3.77
C ARG A 101 -11.48 -3.07 -4.48
N GLY A 102 -12.61 -3.52 -5.05
CA GLY A 102 -12.64 -4.78 -5.77
C GLY A 102 -14.06 -5.09 -6.25
N LYS A 103 -14.31 -6.33 -6.64
CA LYS A 103 -15.65 -6.79 -7.03
C LYS A 103 -16.19 -7.70 -5.94
N PHE A 104 -17.19 -7.23 -5.18
CA PHE A 104 -17.69 -7.95 -4.02
C PHE A 104 -19.14 -8.41 -4.20
N ASP A 105 -19.44 -9.68 -3.86
CA ASP A 105 -20.79 -10.16 -3.64
C ASP A 105 -21.27 -9.68 -2.25
N GLN A 106 -21.89 -8.48 -2.21
CA GLN A 106 -22.33 -7.83 -0.98
C GLN A 106 -23.31 -8.68 -0.16
N GLU A 107 -24.24 -9.37 -0.83
CA GLU A 107 -25.25 -10.19 -0.15
C GLU A 107 -24.59 -11.41 0.49
N HIS A 108 -23.64 -12.02 -0.21
CA HIS A 108 -22.90 -13.14 0.30
C HIS A 108 -22.03 -12.75 1.49
N LEU A 109 -21.23 -11.68 1.37
CA LEU A 109 -20.40 -11.17 2.48
C LEU A 109 -21.25 -10.83 3.71
N LEU A 110 -22.40 -10.18 3.52
CA LEU A 110 -23.30 -9.86 4.62
C LEU A 110 -23.89 -11.14 5.25
N THR A 111 -24.12 -12.18 4.47
CA THR A 111 -24.60 -13.47 4.96
C THR A 111 -23.55 -14.15 5.83
N LEU A 112 -22.29 -14.14 5.39
CA LEU A 112 -21.17 -14.66 6.18
C LEU A 112 -21.00 -13.89 7.50
N LEU A 113 -21.02 -12.56 7.46
CA LEU A 113 -20.92 -11.73 8.67
C LEU A 113 -22.07 -12.01 9.66
N LYS A 114 -23.30 -12.20 9.17
CA LYS A 114 -24.47 -12.53 10.00
C LYS A 114 -24.39 -13.91 10.66
N ALA A 115 -23.59 -14.82 10.13
CA ALA A 115 -23.36 -16.13 10.76
C ALA A 115 -22.55 -16.00 12.06
N ASN A 116 -21.76 -14.93 12.22
CA ASN A 116 -21.08 -14.64 13.48
C ASN A 116 -22.07 -14.20 14.56
N LYS A 117 -22.10 -14.91 15.69
CA LYS A 117 -23.07 -14.69 16.78
C LYS A 117 -22.98 -13.31 17.43
N THR A 118 -21.86 -12.64 17.28
CA THR A 118 -21.60 -11.32 17.86
C THR A 118 -21.86 -10.17 16.89
N PHE A 119 -22.28 -10.49 15.66
CA PHE A 119 -22.59 -9.53 14.61
C PHE A 119 -23.62 -8.51 15.04
N LYS A 120 -23.32 -7.25 14.79
CA LYS A 120 -24.23 -6.12 15.02
C LYS A 120 -24.21 -5.17 13.84
N THR A 121 -25.31 -4.48 13.64
CA THR A 121 -25.41 -3.42 12.63
C THR A 121 -25.99 -2.17 13.27
N GLU A 122 -25.36 -1.05 13.01
CA GLU A 122 -25.85 0.27 13.41
C GLU A 122 -25.78 1.25 12.24
N LYS A 123 -26.39 2.41 12.36
CA LYS A 123 -26.40 3.44 11.33
C LYS A 123 -25.24 4.42 11.56
N SER A 124 -24.43 4.65 10.52
CA SER A 124 -23.40 5.68 10.49
C SER A 124 -23.62 6.61 9.28
N GLY A 125 -24.27 7.76 9.51
CA GLY A 125 -24.68 8.65 8.43
C GLY A 125 -25.67 7.99 7.47
N LYS A 126 -25.29 7.89 6.19
CA LYS A 126 -26.05 7.17 5.15
C LYS A 126 -25.68 5.69 5.02
N HIS A 127 -24.63 5.25 5.71
CA HIS A 127 -24.08 3.90 5.60
C HIS A 127 -24.50 3.03 6.80
N LYS A 128 -24.37 1.73 6.65
CA LYS A 128 -24.50 0.75 7.73
C LYS A 128 -23.12 0.43 8.24
N LEU A 129 -22.90 0.60 9.54
CA LEU A 129 -21.70 0.15 10.23
C LEU A 129 -21.97 -1.23 10.82
N HIS A 130 -21.17 -2.20 10.46
CA HIS A 130 -21.20 -3.55 10.98
C HIS A 130 -20.09 -3.74 12.00
N SER A 131 -20.31 -4.58 13.00
CA SER A 131 -19.26 -5.00 13.91
C SER A 131 -19.47 -6.46 14.32
N TRP A 132 -18.37 -7.13 14.57
CA TRP A 132 -18.33 -8.53 15.03
C TRP A 132 -17.07 -8.73 15.89
N ARG A 133 -17.00 -9.85 16.60
CA ARG A 133 -15.78 -10.28 17.24
C ARG A 133 -15.08 -11.29 16.35
N ASP A 134 -13.81 -11.08 16.12
CA ASP A 134 -12.95 -12.09 15.53
C ASP A 134 -12.89 -13.33 16.44
N GLU A 135 -13.01 -14.52 15.87
CA GLU A 135 -13.10 -15.75 16.66
C GLU A 135 -11.74 -16.18 17.23
N ASP A 136 -10.65 -15.81 16.59
CA ASP A 136 -9.30 -16.18 16.98
C ASP A 136 -8.72 -15.19 18.00
N SER A 137 -8.78 -13.89 17.75
CA SER A 137 -8.26 -12.85 18.62
C SER A 137 -9.23 -12.44 19.73
N GLY A 138 -10.54 -12.61 19.51
CA GLY A 138 -11.60 -12.11 20.37
C GLY A 138 -11.80 -10.59 20.30
N GLU A 139 -11.03 -9.89 19.47
CA GLU A 139 -11.14 -8.45 19.29
C GLU A 139 -12.38 -8.08 18.47
N ARG A 140 -12.82 -6.84 18.62
CA ARG A 140 -13.98 -6.35 17.89
C ARG A 140 -13.55 -5.63 16.64
N GLU A 141 -13.99 -6.15 15.53
CA GLU A 141 -13.79 -5.59 14.20
C GLU A 141 -14.97 -4.74 13.76
N TYR A 142 -14.69 -3.75 12.94
CA TYR A 142 -15.69 -2.84 12.38
C TYR A 142 -15.54 -2.75 10.86
N GLY A 143 -16.68 -2.64 10.17
CA GLY A 143 -16.65 -2.50 8.71
C GLY A 143 -17.95 -1.97 8.14
N SER A 144 -17.90 -1.59 6.87
CA SER A 144 -19.05 -1.15 6.09
C SER A 144 -18.91 -1.61 4.65
N ILE A 145 -19.98 -2.17 4.11
CA ILE A 145 -20.11 -2.41 2.67
C ILE A 145 -20.70 -1.12 2.08
N VAL A 146 -19.85 -0.29 1.49
CA VAL A 146 -20.20 1.05 0.98
C VAL A 146 -20.87 0.95 -0.39
N SER A 147 -20.35 0.10 -1.26
CA SER A 147 -20.86 -0.21 -2.59
C SER A 147 -20.41 -1.61 -3.04
N GLU A 148 -20.84 -2.06 -4.19
CA GLU A 148 -20.39 -3.31 -4.81
C GLU A 148 -18.86 -3.35 -5.06
N ASN A 149 -18.21 -2.18 -5.06
CA ASN A 149 -16.80 -2.05 -5.36
C ASN A 149 -15.98 -1.47 -4.20
N LEU A 150 -16.56 -1.24 -3.02
CA LEU A 150 -15.86 -0.59 -1.92
C LEU A 150 -16.30 -1.13 -0.57
N LEU A 151 -15.33 -1.69 0.15
CA LEU A 151 -15.43 -2.04 1.57
C LEU A 151 -14.60 -1.06 2.39
N VAL A 152 -15.03 -0.79 3.62
CA VAL A 152 -14.30 -0.05 4.64
C VAL A 152 -14.16 -0.97 5.84
N MET A 153 -12.93 -1.19 6.33
CA MET A 153 -12.65 -2.01 7.50
C MET A 153 -11.69 -1.29 8.44
N GLY A 154 -11.81 -1.50 9.74
CA GLY A 154 -10.91 -0.90 10.73
C GLY A 154 -11.13 -1.48 12.12
N SER A 155 -10.14 -1.27 12.99
CA SER A 155 -10.09 -1.79 14.36
C SER A 155 -11.01 -1.03 15.33
N THR A 156 -11.35 0.22 15.02
CA THR A 156 -12.22 1.03 15.88
C THR A 156 -13.46 1.54 15.16
N LYS A 157 -14.52 1.73 15.92
CA LYS A 157 -15.77 2.32 15.42
C LYS A 157 -15.57 3.76 14.95
N GLU A 158 -14.76 4.49 15.67
CA GLU A 158 -14.46 5.91 15.45
C GLU A 158 -13.77 6.10 14.11
N ASP A 159 -12.76 5.28 13.80
CA ASP A 159 -11.98 5.35 12.57
C ASP A 159 -12.83 4.99 11.34
N VAL A 160 -13.61 3.91 11.43
CA VAL A 160 -14.53 3.53 10.35
C VAL A 160 -15.59 4.61 10.13
N SER A 161 -16.13 5.19 11.21
CA SER A 161 -17.10 6.29 11.10
C SER A 161 -16.50 7.55 10.48
N LEU A 162 -15.23 7.86 10.80
CA LEU A 162 -14.46 8.96 10.19
C LEU A 162 -14.26 8.72 8.69
N ALA A 163 -13.85 7.51 8.30
CA ALA A 163 -13.70 7.12 6.90
C ALA A 163 -15.02 7.27 6.13
N LEU A 164 -16.13 6.76 6.66
CA LEU A 164 -17.46 6.89 6.06
C LEU A 164 -17.91 8.35 5.93
N SER A 165 -17.59 9.19 6.91
CA SER A 165 -17.87 10.63 6.89
C SER A 165 -17.02 11.34 5.82
N THR A 166 -15.76 10.93 5.66
CA THR A 166 -14.84 11.44 4.64
C THR A 166 -15.31 11.08 3.24
N LEU A 167 -15.69 9.83 3.00
CA LEU A 167 -16.29 9.36 1.74
C LEU A 167 -17.61 10.08 1.44
N GLY A 168 -18.33 10.48 2.48
CA GLY A 168 -19.57 11.28 2.38
C GLY A 168 -19.34 12.78 2.16
N GLY A 169 -18.10 13.25 2.07
CA GLY A 169 -17.75 14.67 1.89
C GLY A 169 -18.00 15.55 3.12
N LYS A 170 -18.15 14.96 4.31
CA LYS A 170 -18.45 15.68 5.55
C LYS A 170 -17.20 16.05 6.36
N THR A 171 -16.06 15.51 6.00
CA THR A 171 -14.78 15.69 6.69
C THR A 171 -13.77 16.35 5.75
N LYS A 172 -12.88 17.18 6.31
CA LYS A 172 -11.75 17.72 5.55
C LYS A 172 -10.82 16.56 5.14
N THR A 173 -10.32 16.62 3.91
CA THR A 173 -9.44 15.60 3.35
C THR A 173 -8.01 16.10 3.24
N LEU A 174 -7.07 15.18 3.05
CA LEU A 174 -5.68 15.49 2.74
C LEU A 174 -5.62 16.46 1.55
N LYS A 175 -4.66 17.37 1.60
CA LYS A 175 -4.40 18.32 0.51
C LYS A 175 -3.19 17.83 -0.29
N GLY A 176 -3.15 18.18 -1.57
CA GLY A 176 -2.02 17.82 -2.43
C GLY A 176 -0.68 18.50 -2.06
N LYS A 177 -0.66 19.30 -0.99
CA LYS A 177 0.56 19.92 -0.46
C LYS A 177 1.56 18.88 0.02
N GLU A 178 1.10 17.87 0.75
CA GLU A 178 1.91 16.79 1.30
C GLU A 178 2.62 16.01 0.18
N LEU A 179 1.86 15.64 -0.87
CA LEU A 179 2.42 14.97 -2.05
C LEU A 179 3.46 15.83 -2.77
N LYS A 180 3.22 17.16 -2.87
CA LYS A 180 4.15 18.09 -3.52
C LYS A 180 5.45 18.26 -2.72
N GLU A 181 5.37 18.38 -1.40
CA GLU A 181 6.53 18.51 -0.51
C GLU A 181 7.43 17.27 -0.61
N LEU A 182 6.82 16.09 -0.65
CA LEU A 182 7.53 14.82 -0.81
C LEU A 182 7.84 14.48 -2.28
N LYS A 183 7.38 15.27 -3.25
CA LYS A 183 7.49 14.99 -4.70
C LYS A 183 6.98 13.58 -5.07
N LEU A 184 5.85 13.18 -4.48
CA LEU A 184 5.19 11.91 -4.77
C LEU A 184 4.20 12.09 -5.91
N ASP A 185 4.26 11.17 -6.89
CA ASP A 185 3.25 11.03 -7.94
C ASP A 185 2.34 9.85 -7.60
N PRO A 186 1.06 10.10 -7.30
CA PRO A 186 0.14 9.03 -6.89
C PRO A 186 -0.13 7.97 -7.97
N ASN A 187 0.24 8.22 -9.22
CA ASN A 187 -0.04 7.32 -10.35
C ASN A 187 1.23 6.64 -10.90
N ALA A 188 2.41 6.90 -10.32
CA ALA A 188 3.66 6.45 -10.92
C ALA A 188 4.09 5.04 -10.46
N TYR A 189 3.55 4.56 -9.35
CA TYR A 189 4.01 3.35 -8.68
C TYR A 189 2.83 2.56 -8.10
N PHE A 190 2.95 1.24 -8.01
CA PHE A 190 1.88 0.41 -7.45
C PHE A 190 1.88 0.36 -5.91
N ILE A 191 2.93 0.83 -5.23
CA ILE A 191 2.91 1.10 -3.79
C ILE A 191 3.32 2.54 -3.57
N MET A 192 2.54 3.27 -2.79
CA MET A 192 2.88 4.58 -2.30
C MET A 192 2.45 4.73 -0.84
N GLY A 193 3.34 5.28 -0.03
CA GLY A 193 3.04 5.59 1.36
C GLY A 193 3.60 6.95 1.74
N MET A 194 2.98 7.60 2.72
CA MET A 194 3.53 8.76 3.39
C MET A 194 3.10 8.81 4.85
N ALA A 195 3.95 9.39 5.69
CA ALA A 195 3.66 9.61 7.09
C ALA A 195 4.18 10.97 7.55
N SER A 196 3.45 11.60 8.49
CA SER A 196 3.93 12.76 9.25
C SER A 196 4.62 12.27 10.51
N LEU A 197 5.82 12.77 10.78
CA LEU A 197 6.54 12.51 12.04
C LEU A 197 6.36 13.66 13.04
N GLU A 198 5.63 14.72 12.66
CA GLU A 198 5.40 15.87 13.53
C GLU A 198 4.59 15.46 14.77
N GLY A 199 5.16 15.73 15.96
CA GLY A 199 4.51 15.41 17.23
C GLY A 199 4.66 13.97 17.70
N LEU A 200 5.33 13.09 16.93
CA LEU A 200 5.62 11.74 17.38
C LEU A 200 6.88 11.68 18.26
N PRO A 201 6.89 10.88 19.31
CA PRO A 201 8.08 10.64 20.10
C PRO A 201 9.10 9.85 19.26
N ILE A 202 10.25 10.47 18.98
CA ILE A 202 11.33 9.80 18.24
C ILE A 202 12.20 9.02 19.23
N PRO A 203 12.31 7.69 19.10
CA PRO A 203 13.12 6.89 20.00
C PRO A 203 14.62 7.26 19.86
N PRO A 204 15.42 7.10 20.92
CA PRO A 204 16.85 7.48 20.92
C PRO A 204 17.66 6.90 19.76
N GLN A 205 17.32 5.69 19.32
CA GLN A 205 17.96 4.99 18.21
C GLN A 205 17.68 5.66 16.86
N ALA A 206 16.56 6.38 16.74
CA ALA A 206 16.12 7.09 15.54
C ALA A 206 16.27 8.61 15.65
N LYS A 207 17.04 9.12 16.63
CA LYS A 207 17.21 10.56 16.90
C LYS A 207 17.62 11.37 15.65
N MET A 208 18.26 10.73 14.70
CA MET A 208 18.58 11.32 13.40
C MET A 208 17.34 11.81 12.63
N LEU A 209 16.17 11.22 12.89
CA LEU A 209 14.90 11.58 12.25
C LEU A 209 14.17 12.72 12.97
N GLU A 210 14.68 13.24 14.07
CA GLU A 210 14.03 14.30 14.87
C GLU A 210 13.72 15.57 14.05
N ASN A 211 14.53 15.83 13.02
CA ASN A 211 14.34 16.96 12.11
C ASN A 211 13.63 16.58 10.80
N VAL A 212 13.20 15.34 10.65
CA VAL A 212 12.35 14.89 9.53
C VAL A 212 10.90 15.11 9.91
N LYS A 213 10.20 15.91 9.12
CA LYS A 213 8.78 16.19 9.31
C LYS A 213 7.89 15.17 8.66
N LYS A 214 8.30 14.67 7.49
CA LYS A 214 7.49 13.73 6.69
C LYS A 214 8.39 12.72 6.02
N ILE A 215 7.87 11.50 5.90
CA ILE A 215 8.46 10.41 5.13
C ILE A 215 7.51 10.04 4.01
N GLY A 216 8.06 9.76 2.84
CA GLY A 216 7.37 9.15 1.72
C GLY A 216 8.10 7.94 1.22
N ILE A 217 7.37 6.96 0.70
CA ILE A 217 7.91 5.78 0.04
C ILE A 217 7.12 5.52 -1.25
N THR A 218 7.82 5.14 -2.30
CA THR A 218 7.21 4.63 -3.52
C THR A 218 7.93 3.39 -4.01
N MET A 219 7.18 2.40 -4.50
CA MET A 219 7.72 1.18 -5.09
C MET A 219 6.91 0.79 -6.33
N GLY A 220 7.60 0.37 -7.37
CA GLY A 220 6.93 -0.09 -8.59
C GLY A 220 7.89 -0.37 -9.73
N GLU A 221 7.33 -0.83 -10.84
CA GLU A 221 8.09 -1.05 -12.06
C GLU A 221 8.02 0.17 -12.98
N LYS A 222 9.18 0.62 -13.43
CA LYS A 222 9.33 1.67 -14.41
C LYS A 222 10.52 1.35 -15.33
N ASP A 223 10.34 1.50 -16.62
CA ASP A 223 11.38 1.29 -17.63
C ASP A 223 12.15 -0.05 -17.47
N LYS A 224 11.42 -1.15 -17.16
CA LYS A 224 11.95 -2.50 -16.88
C LYS A 224 12.80 -2.60 -15.61
N ASN A 225 12.78 -1.60 -14.75
CA ASN A 225 13.40 -1.64 -13.44
C ASN A 225 12.33 -1.65 -12.35
N PHE A 226 12.58 -2.37 -11.27
CA PHE A 226 11.87 -2.18 -10.02
C PHE A 226 12.55 -1.04 -9.28
N GLU A 227 11.79 0.03 -9.07
CA GLU A 227 12.27 1.23 -8.39
C GLU A 227 11.70 1.29 -6.97
N THR A 228 12.56 1.62 -6.02
CA THR A 228 12.17 1.98 -4.66
C THR A 228 12.72 3.36 -4.36
N ASN A 229 11.88 4.27 -3.88
CA ASN A 229 12.28 5.60 -3.47
C ASN A 229 11.80 5.87 -2.04
N ILE A 230 12.68 6.42 -1.22
CA ILE A 230 12.38 6.95 0.12
C ILE A 230 12.60 8.46 0.05
N HIS A 231 11.63 9.21 0.53
CA HIS A 231 11.62 10.65 0.53
C HIS A 231 11.54 11.14 1.98
N LEU A 232 12.48 11.99 2.38
CA LEU A 232 12.53 12.58 3.72
C LEU A 232 12.41 14.10 3.58
N TYR A 233 11.33 14.66 4.07
CA TYR A 233 11.12 16.11 4.09
C TYR A 233 11.50 16.66 5.47
N THR A 234 12.49 17.54 5.50
CA THR A 234 13.11 18.04 6.74
C THR A 234 12.58 19.40 7.14
N ALA A 235 12.94 19.83 8.35
CA ALA A 235 12.56 21.12 8.89
C ALA A 235 13.14 22.33 8.11
N ASN A 236 14.35 22.18 7.58
CA ASN A 236 15.04 23.19 6.74
C ASN A 236 16.09 22.54 5.85
N ASP A 237 16.69 23.33 4.96
CA ASP A 237 17.71 22.87 3.99
C ASP A 237 18.99 22.38 4.67
N GLU A 238 19.40 22.95 5.79
CA GLU A 238 20.59 22.55 6.53
C GLU A 238 20.48 21.13 7.08
N PHE A 239 19.34 20.79 7.70
CA PHE A 239 19.06 19.42 8.15
C PHE A 239 19.00 18.43 6.98
N ALA A 240 18.50 18.84 5.83
CA ALA A 240 18.48 17.99 4.65
C ALA A 240 19.93 17.62 4.21
N VAL A 241 20.84 18.58 4.20
CA VAL A 241 22.27 18.32 3.90
C VAL A 241 22.88 17.37 4.93
N GLN A 242 22.62 17.59 6.23
CA GLN A 242 23.15 16.73 7.30
C GLN A 242 22.65 15.29 7.17
N ILE A 243 21.34 15.11 6.91
CA ILE A 243 20.74 13.79 6.71
C ILE A 243 21.30 13.11 5.47
N GLN A 244 21.46 13.83 4.36
CA GLN A 244 22.09 13.30 3.15
C GLN A 244 23.49 12.76 3.44
N GLN A 245 24.35 13.56 4.08
CA GLN A 245 25.72 13.18 4.41
C GLN A 245 25.79 11.96 5.33
N MET A 246 24.91 11.92 6.34
CA MET A 246 24.82 10.80 7.27
C MET A 246 24.37 9.51 6.56
N MET A 247 23.33 9.59 5.70
CA MET A 247 22.88 8.44 4.91
C MET A 247 23.97 7.93 3.96
N GLN A 248 24.75 8.83 3.34
CA GLN A 248 25.90 8.45 2.51
C GLN A 248 26.98 7.73 3.33
N GLY A 249 27.26 8.23 4.54
CA GLY A 249 28.21 7.59 5.46
C GLY A 249 27.75 6.20 5.90
N LEU A 250 26.48 6.05 6.27
CA LEU A 250 25.90 4.75 6.63
C LEU A 250 25.95 3.76 5.44
N LEU A 251 25.60 4.22 4.25
CA LEU A 251 25.66 3.40 3.05
C LEU A 251 27.07 2.89 2.78
N ALA A 252 28.09 3.76 2.92
CA ALA A 252 29.48 3.38 2.76
C ALA A 252 29.94 2.33 3.79
N ILE A 253 29.50 2.46 5.07
CA ILE A 253 29.79 1.47 6.13
C ILE A 253 29.16 0.13 5.79
N VAL A 254 27.89 0.11 5.39
CA VAL A 254 27.21 -1.14 5.03
C VAL A 254 27.86 -1.81 3.83
N GLN A 255 28.26 -1.06 2.81
CA GLN A 255 28.98 -1.58 1.65
C GLN A 255 30.34 -2.19 2.04
N LEU A 256 31.09 -1.55 2.95
CA LEU A 256 32.36 -2.08 3.47
C LEU A 256 32.17 -3.37 4.26
N GLN A 257 31.19 -3.42 5.15
CA GLN A 257 30.89 -4.61 5.97
C GLN A 257 30.44 -5.78 5.11
N ALA A 258 29.61 -5.53 4.11
CA ALA A 258 29.12 -6.56 3.20
C ALA A 258 30.25 -7.15 2.33
N GLY A 259 31.28 -6.39 2.02
CA GLY A 259 32.49 -6.90 1.34
C GLY A 259 33.33 -7.86 2.20
N ASN A 260 33.23 -7.76 3.53
CA ASN A 260 34.07 -8.48 4.49
C ASN A 260 33.32 -9.58 5.28
N THR A 261 32.08 -9.88 4.94
CA THR A 261 31.28 -10.90 5.63
C THR A 261 31.26 -12.22 4.84
N ASP A 262 31.19 -13.34 5.57
CA ASP A 262 30.94 -14.65 4.94
C ASP A 262 29.45 -14.94 4.74
N ASN A 263 28.58 -14.08 5.22
CA ASN A 263 27.13 -14.21 5.05
C ASN A 263 26.74 -13.95 3.58
N SER A 264 26.25 -14.98 2.90
CA SER A 264 25.84 -14.91 1.49
C SER A 264 24.72 -13.89 1.24
N MET A 265 23.74 -13.79 2.15
CA MET A 265 22.64 -12.81 2.06
C MET A 265 23.16 -11.37 2.14
N ALA A 266 24.13 -11.09 3.02
CA ALA A 266 24.73 -9.77 3.13
C ALA A 266 25.53 -9.42 1.87
N LYS A 267 26.25 -10.39 1.27
CA LYS A 267 26.95 -10.21 0.00
C LYS A 267 26.00 -9.91 -1.17
N GLU A 268 24.84 -10.58 -1.21
CA GLU A 268 23.83 -10.34 -2.24
C GLU A 268 23.17 -8.96 -2.05
N ALA A 269 22.75 -8.64 -0.84
CA ALA A 269 22.23 -7.30 -0.52
C ALA A 269 23.19 -6.18 -0.92
N ALA A 270 24.49 -6.36 -0.71
CA ALA A 270 25.51 -5.38 -1.09
C ALA A 270 25.58 -5.11 -2.59
N LYS A 271 25.25 -6.09 -3.43
CA LYS A 271 25.21 -5.88 -4.89
C LYS A 271 24.17 -4.82 -5.26
N PHE A 272 23.00 -4.86 -4.61
CA PHE A 272 21.92 -3.89 -4.84
C PHE A 272 22.21 -2.53 -4.21
N LEU A 273 22.95 -2.50 -3.09
CA LEU A 273 23.30 -1.24 -2.42
C LEU A 273 24.28 -0.38 -3.22
N LYS A 274 24.97 -0.93 -4.23
CA LYS A 274 25.87 -0.15 -5.11
C LYS A 274 25.11 0.83 -5.99
N ASP A 275 23.87 0.52 -6.31
CA ASP A 275 23.01 1.32 -7.19
C ASP A 275 22.13 2.32 -6.43
N VAL A 276 22.27 2.38 -5.09
CA VAL A 276 21.55 3.35 -4.26
C VAL A 276 22.11 4.74 -4.51
N LYS A 277 21.22 5.66 -4.89
CA LYS A 277 21.51 7.08 -5.06
C LYS A 277 20.87 7.88 -3.95
N ILE A 278 21.64 8.77 -3.33
CA ILE A 278 21.15 9.69 -2.31
C ILE A 278 21.34 11.10 -2.84
N SER A 279 20.26 11.85 -2.95
CA SER A 279 20.25 13.22 -3.44
C SER A 279 19.49 14.12 -2.47
N GLN A 280 19.81 15.43 -2.49
CA GLN A 280 19.14 16.45 -1.70
C GLN A 280 18.77 17.62 -2.61
N GLU A 281 17.57 18.14 -2.43
CA GLU A 281 17.10 19.36 -3.07
C GLU A 281 16.24 20.15 -2.08
N LYS A 282 16.74 21.29 -1.63
CA LYS A 282 16.13 22.08 -0.55
C LYS A 282 15.91 21.20 0.68
N GLN A 283 14.68 21.16 1.21
CA GLN A 283 14.30 20.38 2.38
C GLN A 283 14.08 18.88 2.09
N LEU A 284 14.18 18.45 0.83
CA LEU A 284 13.89 17.06 0.43
C LEU A 284 15.18 16.27 0.25
N VAL A 285 15.33 15.18 1.00
CA VAL A 285 16.34 14.14 0.76
C VAL A 285 15.64 12.95 0.11
N ARG A 286 16.21 12.43 -0.98
CA ARG A 286 15.72 11.25 -1.67
C ARG A 286 16.78 10.18 -1.66
N MET A 287 16.42 8.98 -1.25
CA MET A 287 17.17 7.76 -1.50
C MET A 287 16.42 6.95 -2.55
N SER A 288 17.08 6.56 -3.61
CA SER A 288 16.50 5.79 -4.71
C SER A 288 17.36 4.59 -5.07
N MET A 289 16.70 3.50 -5.41
CA MET A 289 17.33 2.27 -5.92
C MET A 289 16.49 1.77 -7.11
N ALA A 290 17.18 1.33 -8.14
CA ALA A 290 16.57 0.74 -9.33
C ALA A 290 17.25 -0.59 -9.65
N ILE A 291 16.49 -1.68 -9.68
CA ILE A 291 17.00 -3.02 -9.96
C ILE A 291 16.31 -3.54 -11.23
N PRO A 292 17.03 -4.03 -12.25
CA PRO A 292 16.40 -4.64 -13.41
C PRO A 292 15.46 -5.77 -12.99
N VAL A 293 14.21 -5.72 -13.45
CA VAL A 293 13.21 -6.75 -13.14
C VAL A 293 13.69 -8.14 -13.54
N ALA A 294 14.40 -8.24 -14.67
CA ALA A 294 14.99 -9.51 -15.11
C ALA A 294 15.93 -10.12 -14.04
N THR A 295 16.75 -9.31 -13.38
CA THR A 295 17.65 -9.76 -12.31
C THR A 295 16.89 -10.28 -11.10
N ILE A 296 15.80 -9.59 -10.71
CA ILE A 296 14.96 -10.04 -9.59
C ILE A 296 14.30 -11.38 -9.93
N LEU A 297 13.75 -11.51 -11.14
CA LEU A 297 13.07 -12.74 -11.59
C LEU A 297 14.05 -13.92 -11.73
N GLU A 298 15.27 -13.66 -12.18
CA GLU A 298 16.31 -14.69 -12.26
C GLU A 298 16.67 -15.23 -10.87
N GLU A 299 16.89 -14.34 -9.91
CA GLU A 299 17.21 -14.73 -8.54
C GLU A 299 16.02 -15.44 -7.86
N ALA A 300 14.80 -14.95 -8.02
CA ALA A 300 13.60 -15.60 -7.50
C ALA A 300 13.42 -17.02 -8.05
N ASN A 301 13.59 -17.22 -9.36
CA ASN A 301 13.52 -18.55 -9.98
C ASN A 301 14.62 -19.50 -9.46
N LYS A 302 15.81 -18.97 -9.18
CA LYS A 302 16.90 -19.77 -8.58
C LYS A 302 16.54 -20.20 -7.15
N GLN A 303 16.05 -19.29 -6.33
CA GLN A 303 15.66 -19.59 -4.95
C GLN A 303 14.49 -20.58 -4.87
N LEU A 304 13.52 -20.50 -5.79
CA LEU A 304 12.46 -21.51 -5.93
C LEU A 304 13.01 -22.89 -6.26
N LYS A 305 13.94 -23.00 -7.22
CA LYS A 305 14.59 -24.27 -7.59
C LYS A 305 15.39 -24.87 -6.44
N ASP A 306 16.01 -24.02 -5.63
CA ASP A 306 16.81 -24.42 -4.46
C ASP A 306 15.93 -24.76 -3.24
N GLY A 307 14.60 -24.64 -3.32
CA GLY A 307 13.66 -24.88 -2.22
C GLY A 307 13.84 -23.90 -1.04
N LYS A 308 14.33 -22.69 -1.31
CA LYS A 308 14.58 -21.67 -0.29
C LYS A 308 13.41 -20.74 -0.06
N ILE A 309 12.45 -20.73 -0.97
CA ILE A 309 11.20 -19.97 -0.90
C ILE A 309 10.07 -20.95 -1.19
N ASP A 310 9.11 -21.07 -0.27
CA ASP A 310 7.80 -21.69 -0.46
C ASP A 310 6.75 -20.57 -0.53
N PHE A 311 5.77 -20.71 -1.45
CA PHE A 311 4.65 -19.76 -1.60
C PHE A 311 3.38 -20.32 -0.97
#